data_7d731def6631ec042046c08c2c325b7c
#
_entry.id   7d731def6631ec042046c08c2c325b7c
#
_cell.length_a   1.000
_cell.length_b   1.000
_cell.length_c   1.000
_cell.angle_alpha   90.00
_cell.angle_beta   90.00
_cell.angle_gamma   90.00
#
_symmetry.space_group_name_H-M   'P 1'
#
loop_
_entity.id
_entity.type
_entity.pdbx_description
1 polymer ?
#
loop_
_entity_poly.entity_id
_entity_poly.type
_entity_poly.pdbx_seq_one_letter_code
_entity_poly.pdbx_strand_id
1 'polypeptide(L)'
;MAGEVKRASRVAEGIREELSMLLTTRVRDPRLSGVLVSRVDLSDDLRSARVFFRLLEGADEARIKEAQTGLARAAGMLRKEVSNTLKLRAAPEFRFTYDAGQEARDRIASLLEEVKRDRKP
;
A
#
# COMPACT_ATOMS: atom_id res chain seq x y z
N MET A 1 -11.29 -21.79 -4.44
CA MET A 1 -10.96 -22.86 -3.50
C MET A 1 -10.16 -22.29 -2.34
N ALA A 2 -10.39 -22.80 -1.15
CA ALA A 2 -9.82 -22.26 0.09
C ALA A 2 -8.28 -22.20 0.10
N GLY A 3 -7.60 -23.18 -0.52
CA GLY A 3 -6.14 -23.22 -0.58
C GLY A 3 -5.54 -22.13 -1.46
N GLU A 4 -6.19 -21.77 -2.57
CA GLU A 4 -5.74 -20.70 -3.46
C GLU A 4 -5.93 -19.34 -2.84
N VAL A 5 -7.04 -19.13 -2.13
CA VAL A 5 -7.31 -17.89 -1.40
C VAL A 5 -6.26 -17.67 -0.30
N LYS A 6 -5.93 -18.72 0.45
CA LYS A 6 -4.89 -18.65 1.48
C LYS A 6 -3.52 -18.35 0.90
N ARG A 7 -3.18 -18.93 -0.24
CA ARG A 7 -1.91 -18.67 -0.91
C ARG A 7 -1.83 -17.23 -1.38
N ALA A 8 -2.87 -16.72 -2.02
CA ALA A 8 -2.92 -15.34 -2.47
C ALA A 8 -2.79 -14.37 -1.30
N SER A 9 -3.45 -14.66 -0.18
CA SER A 9 -3.34 -13.82 1.03
C SER A 9 -1.94 -13.81 1.62
N ARG A 10 -1.27 -14.94 1.64
CA ARG A 10 0.13 -15.03 2.13
C ARG A 10 1.09 -14.26 1.23
N VAL A 11 0.94 -14.43 -0.08
CA VAL A 11 1.78 -13.73 -1.04
C VAL A 11 1.51 -12.23 -0.96
N ALA A 12 0.24 -11.83 -0.85
CA ALA A 12 -0.13 -10.42 -0.71
C ALA A 12 0.54 -9.77 0.52
N GLU A 13 0.53 -10.47 1.65
CA GLU A 13 1.18 -9.96 2.86
C GLU A 13 2.69 -9.88 2.70
N GLY A 14 3.30 -10.88 2.04
CA GLY A 14 4.72 -10.84 1.71
C GLY A 14 5.08 -9.67 0.80
N ILE A 15 4.23 -9.38 -0.19
CA ILE A 15 4.41 -8.22 -1.07
C ILE A 15 4.35 -6.93 -0.27
N ARG A 16 3.35 -6.80 0.62
CA ARG A 16 3.20 -5.62 1.47
C ARG A 16 4.46 -5.37 2.31
N GLU A 17 4.95 -6.40 2.97
CA GLU A 17 6.15 -6.31 3.81
C GLU A 17 7.39 -5.93 3.01
N GLU A 18 7.59 -6.57 1.86
CA GLU A 18 8.74 -6.30 1.01
C GLU A 18 8.70 -4.90 0.42
N LEU A 19 7.53 -4.46 -0.07
CA LEU A 19 7.36 -3.10 -0.58
C LEU A 19 7.62 -2.06 0.50
N SER A 20 7.13 -2.29 1.71
CA SER A 20 7.36 -1.39 2.84
C SER A 20 8.85 -1.24 3.13
N MET A 21 9.57 -2.35 3.13
CA MET A 21 11.01 -2.34 3.35
C MET A 21 11.75 -1.63 2.21
N LEU A 22 11.42 -1.94 0.96
CA LEU A 22 12.07 -1.35 -0.21
C LEU A 22 11.86 0.17 -0.28
N LEU A 23 10.64 0.62 0.02
CA LEU A 23 10.32 2.06 -0.03
C LEU A 23 11.08 2.86 1.03
N THR A 24 11.43 2.24 2.15
CA THR A 24 12.18 2.92 3.21
C THR A 24 13.69 2.80 3.05
N THR A 25 14.20 1.73 2.42
CA THR A 25 15.64 1.45 2.39
C THR A 25 16.29 1.59 1.03
N ARG A 26 15.56 1.31 -0.06
CA ARG A 26 16.13 1.22 -1.40
C ARG A 26 15.74 2.34 -2.34
N VAL A 27 14.58 2.95 -2.12
CA VAL A 27 14.06 3.99 -3.02
C VAL A 27 14.46 5.35 -2.47
N ARG A 28 15.12 6.15 -3.31
CA ARG A 28 15.58 7.49 -2.93
C ARG A 28 14.88 8.61 -3.68
N ASP A 29 13.64 8.41 -4.02
CA ASP A 29 12.81 9.42 -4.69
C ASP A 29 12.09 10.26 -3.62
N PRO A 30 12.31 11.59 -3.56
CA PRO A 30 11.63 12.43 -2.58
C PRO A 30 10.11 12.37 -2.66
N ARG A 31 9.56 12.06 -3.84
CA ARG A 31 8.11 11.90 -4.01
C ARG A 31 7.55 10.72 -3.23
N LEU A 32 8.40 9.80 -2.81
CA LEU A 32 8.00 8.61 -2.05
C LEU A 32 8.26 8.74 -0.56
N SER A 33 8.76 9.87 -0.11
CA SER A 33 8.92 10.16 1.31
C SER A 33 7.55 10.17 1.99
N GLY A 34 7.39 9.39 3.04
CA GLY A 34 6.14 9.30 3.78
C GLY A 34 5.07 8.41 3.16
N VAL A 35 5.40 7.70 2.07
CA VAL A 35 4.49 6.71 1.48
C VAL A 35 4.51 5.44 2.32
N LEU A 36 3.32 5.00 2.74
CA LEU A 36 3.12 3.76 3.48
C LEU A 36 2.23 2.83 2.66
N VAL A 37 2.63 1.57 2.52
CA VAL A 37 1.77 0.55 1.93
C VAL A 37 0.84 0.03 3.01
N SER A 38 -0.45 0.28 2.87
CA SER A 38 -1.45 -0.10 3.87
C SER A 38 -2.00 -1.51 3.62
N ARG A 39 -2.19 -1.88 2.36
CA ARG A 39 -2.80 -3.16 2.00
C ARG A 39 -2.42 -3.53 0.59
N VAL A 40 -2.36 -4.83 0.33
CA VAL A 40 -2.19 -5.39 -1.02
C VAL A 40 -3.30 -6.39 -1.27
N ASP A 41 -4.05 -6.18 -2.35
CA ASP A 41 -5.06 -7.12 -2.83
C ASP A 41 -4.50 -7.80 -4.07
N LEU A 42 -4.30 -9.10 -3.98
CA LEU A 42 -3.71 -9.90 -5.05
C LEU A 42 -4.79 -10.76 -5.70
N SER A 43 -4.83 -10.77 -7.03
CA SER A 43 -5.74 -11.63 -7.76
C SER A 43 -5.41 -13.11 -7.52
N ASP A 44 -6.42 -13.99 -7.65
CA ASP A 44 -6.25 -15.42 -7.36
C ASP A 44 -5.21 -16.08 -8.28
N ASP A 45 -5.06 -15.59 -9.50
CA ASP A 45 -4.05 -16.07 -10.44
C ASP A 45 -2.66 -15.47 -10.21
N LEU A 46 -2.50 -14.61 -9.21
CA LEU A 46 -1.25 -13.93 -8.83
C LEU A 46 -0.68 -13.01 -9.91
N ARG A 47 -1.48 -12.61 -10.89
CA ARG A 47 -1.02 -11.76 -12.00
C ARG A 47 -1.16 -10.26 -11.76
N SER A 48 -2.10 -9.86 -10.92
CA SER A 48 -2.38 -8.46 -10.64
C SER A 48 -2.43 -8.20 -9.14
N ALA A 49 -1.76 -7.15 -8.71
CA ALA A 49 -1.79 -6.72 -7.31
C ALA A 49 -2.21 -5.25 -7.25
N ARG A 50 -3.25 -4.98 -6.50
CA ARG A 50 -3.63 -3.61 -6.16
C ARG A 50 -2.94 -3.25 -4.86
N VAL A 51 -2.04 -2.27 -4.94
CA VAL A 51 -1.24 -1.82 -3.79
C VAL A 51 -1.83 -0.51 -3.28
N PHE A 52 -2.41 -0.55 -2.10
CA PHE A 52 -2.99 0.63 -1.47
C PHE A 52 -1.93 1.35 -0.65
N PHE A 53 -1.84 2.65 -0.82
CA PHE A 53 -0.86 3.45 -0.09
C PHE A 53 -1.51 4.63 0.62
N ARG A 54 -0.86 5.07 1.69
CA ARG A 54 -1.22 6.25 2.46
C ARG A 54 -0.03 7.19 2.52
N LEU A 55 -0.28 8.42 2.89
CA LEU A 55 0.76 9.44 3.07
C LEU A 55 0.75 9.90 4.53
N LEU A 56 1.93 9.87 5.17
CA LEU A 56 2.05 10.17 6.61
C LEU A 56 1.60 11.57 7.00
N GLU A 57 1.83 12.56 6.15
CA GLU A 57 1.58 13.96 6.47
C GLU A 57 0.28 14.49 5.88
N GLY A 58 -0.65 13.60 5.58
CA GLY A 58 -1.87 13.97 4.90
C GLY A 58 -1.64 14.18 3.41
N ALA A 59 -2.70 14.23 2.64
CA ALA A 59 -2.56 14.22 1.20
C ALA A 59 -3.60 15.11 0.54
N ASP A 60 -3.13 16.15 -0.15
CA ASP A 60 -3.94 16.82 -1.15
C ASP A 60 -3.75 16.10 -2.50
N GLU A 61 -4.53 16.49 -3.50
CA GLU A 61 -4.49 15.86 -4.82
C GLU A 61 -3.11 15.95 -5.47
N ALA A 62 -2.42 17.07 -5.32
CA ALA A 62 -1.10 17.27 -5.90
C ALA A 62 -0.09 16.31 -5.27
N ARG A 63 -0.14 16.14 -3.94
CA ARG A 63 0.77 15.23 -3.23
C ARG A 63 0.50 13.78 -3.60
N ILE A 64 -0.76 13.39 -3.75
CA ILE A 64 -1.14 12.04 -4.17
C ILE A 64 -0.59 11.76 -5.58
N LYS A 65 -0.74 12.70 -6.50
CA LYS A 65 -0.22 12.55 -7.87
C LYS A 65 1.30 12.43 -7.91
N GLU A 66 2.01 13.19 -7.09
CA GLU A 66 3.47 13.07 -6.98
C GLU A 66 3.87 11.67 -6.52
N ALA A 67 3.20 11.15 -5.49
CA ALA A 67 3.47 9.82 -4.98
C ALA A 67 3.18 8.76 -6.04
N GLN A 68 2.05 8.89 -6.74
CA GLN A 68 1.70 7.95 -7.82
C GLN A 68 2.74 7.96 -8.95
N THR A 69 3.23 9.14 -9.31
CA THR A 69 4.28 9.25 -10.33
C THR A 69 5.56 8.57 -9.88
N GLY A 70 5.96 8.80 -8.63
CA GLY A 70 7.13 8.15 -8.06
C GLY A 70 7.02 6.64 -8.00
N LEU A 71 5.85 6.15 -7.57
CA LEU A 71 5.59 4.70 -7.51
C LEU A 71 5.59 4.08 -8.91
N ALA A 72 4.99 4.75 -9.89
CA ALA A 72 5.00 4.26 -11.27
C ALA A 72 6.42 4.14 -11.82
N ARG A 73 7.28 5.11 -11.52
CA ARG A 73 8.69 5.05 -11.95
C ARG A 73 9.47 3.95 -11.24
N ALA A 74 9.19 3.71 -9.98
CA ALA A 74 9.86 2.67 -9.20
C ALA A 74 9.30 1.28 -9.46
N ALA A 75 8.15 1.15 -10.12
CA ALA A 75 7.41 -0.11 -10.25
C ALA A 75 8.24 -1.26 -10.82
N GLY A 76 9.04 -1.01 -11.84
CA GLY A 76 9.88 -2.05 -12.46
C GLY A 76 10.87 -2.65 -11.48
N MET A 77 11.58 -1.79 -10.75
CA MET A 77 12.53 -2.23 -9.74
C MET A 77 11.82 -2.94 -8.59
N LEU A 78 10.70 -2.38 -8.12
CA LEU A 78 9.93 -2.96 -7.03
C LEU A 78 9.41 -4.35 -7.40
N ARG A 79 8.90 -4.52 -8.62
CA ARG A 79 8.42 -5.82 -9.11
C ARG A 79 9.54 -6.85 -9.14
N LYS A 80 10.70 -6.46 -9.65
CA LYS A 80 11.87 -7.34 -9.74
C LYS A 80 12.32 -7.80 -8.35
N GLU A 81 12.46 -6.87 -7.42
CA GLU A 81 12.90 -7.18 -6.06
C GLU A 81 11.90 -8.06 -5.31
N VAL A 82 10.61 -7.74 -5.42
CA VAL A 82 9.55 -8.54 -4.81
C VAL A 82 9.56 -9.95 -5.39
N SER A 83 9.65 -10.08 -6.71
CA SER A 83 9.67 -11.39 -7.37
C SER A 83 10.86 -12.23 -6.91
N ASN A 84 12.04 -11.60 -6.80
CA ASN A 84 13.25 -12.29 -6.36
C ASN A 84 13.14 -12.75 -4.90
N THR A 85 12.70 -11.87 -4.02
CA THR A 85 12.60 -12.16 -2.59
C THR A 85 11.56 -13.23 -2.30
N LEU A 86 10.39 -13.14 -2.92
CA LEU A 86 9.30 -14.07 -2.71
C LEU A 86 9.36 -15.30 -3.62
N LYS A 87 10.35 -15.35 -4.50
CA LYS A 87 10.56 -16.46 -5.47
C LYS A 87 9.31 -16.73 -6.30
N LEU A 88 8.74 -15.66 -6.85
CA LEU A 88 7.59 -15.76 -7.74
C LEU A 88 8.03 -16.07 -9.15
N ARG A 89 7.25 -16.89 -9.87
CA ARG A 89 7.51 -17.20 -11.28
C ARG A 89 7.50 -15.95 -12.15
N ALA A 90 6.54 -15.09 -11.91
CA ALA A 90 6.41 -13.82 -12.58
C ALA A 90 5.95 -12.79 -11.56
N ALA A 91 6.51 -11.58 -11.65
CA ALA A 91 6.08 -10.51 -10.77
C ALA A 91 4.66 -10.08 -11.16
N PRO A 92 3.73 -9.96 -10.19
CA PRO A 92 2.42 -9.41 -10.51
C PRO A 92 2.55 -7.97 -10.98
N GLU A 93 1.61 -7.54 -11.79
CA GLU A 93 1.51 -6.15 -12.19
C GLU A 93 0.96 -5.35 -11.02
N PHE A 94 1.66 -4.27 -10.64
CA PHE A 94 1.24 -3.44 -9.50
C PHE A 94 0.39 -2.27 -9.98
N ARG A 95 -0.76 -2.09 -9.33
CA ARG A 95 -1.58 -0.89 -9.46
C ARG A 95 -1.56 -0.18 -8.12
N PHE A 96 -0.97 1.00 -8.10
CA PHE A 96 -0.89 1.79 -6.89
C PHE A 96 -2.11 2.68 -6.76
N THR A 97 -2.82 2.53 -5.65
CA THR A 97 -4.07 3.24 -5.38
C THR A 97 -3.99 3.93 -4.01
N TYR A 98 -4.29 5.22 -3.98
CA TYR A 98 -4.36 5.93 -2.70
C TYR A 98 -5.53 5.41 -1.87
N ASP A 99 -5.28 5.11 -0.59
CA ASP A 99 -6.28 4.53 0.31
C ASP A 99 -7.10 5.61 1.01
N ALA A 100 -7.99 6.25 0.28
CA ALA A 100 -8.89 7.28 0.80
C ALA A 100 -9.90 6.71 1.81
N GLY A 101 -10.25 5.45 1.66
CA GLY A 101 -11.19 4.79 2.58
C GLY A 101 -10.66 4.69 3.99
N GLN A 102 -9.37 4.37 4.15
CA GLN A 102 -8.75 4.29 5.46
C GLN A 102 -8.66 5.68 6.12
N GLU A 103 -8.30 6.68 5.35
CA GLU A 103 -8.24 8.06 5.84
C GLU A 103 -9.61 8.54 6.33
N ALA A 104 -10.67 8.26 5.56
CA ALA A 104 -12.02 8.61 5.94
C ALA A 104 -12.45 7.90 7.23
N ARG A 105 -12.10 6.61 7.38
CA ARG A 105 -12.39 5.86 8.59
C ARG A 105 -11.67 6.42 9.81
N ASP A 106 -10.42 6.80 9.65
CA ASP A 106 -9.64 7.40 10.73
C ASP A 106 -10.25 8.73 11.17
N ARG A 107 -10.73 9.55 10.24
CA ARG A 107 -11.41 10.82 10.54
C ARG A 107 -12.70 10.60 11.32
N ILE A 108 -13.51 9.64 10.90
CA ILE A 108 -14.76 9.30 11.58
C ILE A 108 -14.46 8.82 13.00
N ALA A 109 -13.46 7.96 13.17
CA ALA A 109 -13.07 7.47 14.50
C ALA A 109 -12.63 8.63 15.40
N SER A 110 -11.84 9.57 14.88
CA SER A 110 -11.42 10.76 15.65
C SER A 110 -12.59 11.64 16.05
N LEU A 111 -13.55 11.85 15.15
CA LEU A 111 -14.75 12.64 15.45
C LEU A 111 -15.61 11.97 16.53
N LEU A 112 -15.75 10.65 16.47
CA LEU A 112 -16.48 9.90 17.49
C LEU A 112 -15.81 10.01 18.87
N GLU A 113 -14.49 9.98 18.90
CA GLU A 113 -13.73 10.19 20.14
C GLU A 113 -13.97 11.57 20.72
N GLU A 114 -13.95 12.62 19.90
CA GLU A 114 -14.26 13.98 20.33
C GLU A 114 -15.66 14.11 20.90
N VAL A 115 -16.65 13.51 20.23
CA VAL A 115 -18.04 13.53 20.70
C VAL A 115 -18.16 12.84 22.06
N LYS A 116 -17.47 11.72 22.24
CA LYS A 116 -17.46 11.02 23.54
C LYS A 116 -16.86 11.88 24.64
N ARG A 117 -15.80 12.60 24.36
CA ARG A 117 -15.18 13.50 25.34
C ARG A 117 -16.09 14.65 25.73
N ASP A 118 -16.79 15.23 24.75
CA ASP A 118 -17.71 16.35 25.00
C ASP A 118 -18.96 15.93 25.77
N ARG A 119 -19.31 14.64 25.74
CA ARG A 119 -20.49 14.11 26.47
C ARG A 119 -20.23 13.71 27.91
N LYS A 120 -18.99 13.71 28.34
CA LYS A 120 -18.69 13.40 29.74
C LYS A 120 -19.06 14.59 30.62
N PRO A 121 -19.82 14.36 31.68
CA PRO A 121 -20.16 15.42 32.65
C PRO A 121 -18.95 15.94 33.40
#